data_ce7e91ed1cc247f340e1563de52b72c5
#
_entry.id   ce7e91ed1cc247f340e1563de52b72c5
#
_cell.length_a   1.000
_cell.length_b   1.000
_cell.length_c   1.000
_cell.angle_alpha   90.00
_cell.angle_beta   90.00
_cell.angle_gamma   90.00
#
_symmetry.space_group_name_H-M   'P 1'
#
loop_
_entity.id
_entity.type
_entity.pdbx_description
1 polymer ?
#
loop_
_entity_poly.entity_id
_entity_poly.type
_entity_poly.pdbx_seq_one_letter_code
_entity_poly.pdbx_strand_id
1 'polypeptide(L)'
;MSDTSVKVLVFSDDSHKRRAVMNGIGLRASKDTPRIEWVEAATAFGVRDAVDAQDFAALILDAEAKKEGGMSVAQDLRETRDDVPPIVFLTARPQDEWLATWAGASAVVADPIDPIILQETVADVLRGAK
;
A
#
# COMPACT_ATOMS: atom_id res chain seq x y z
N MET A 1 9.76 27.43 3.17
CA MET A 1 9.94 26.15 2.52
C MET A 1 8.66 25.33 2.55
N SER A 2 8.26 24.89 1.41
CA SER A 2 7.06 24.09 1.34
C SER A 2 7.35 22.64 1.71
N ASP A 3 6.43 22.02 2.41
CA ASP A 3 6.52 20.60 2.66
C ASP A 3 6.24 19.85 1.37
N THR A 4 7.14 18.95 1.04
CA THR A 4 6.89 18.02 -0.04
C THR A 4 6.06 16.87 0.51
N SER A 5 4.90 16.65 -0.05
CA SER A 5 4.07 15.51 0.33
C SER A 5 3.98 14.53 -0.81
N VAL A 6 3.76 13.27 -0.47
CA VAL A 6 3.56 12.21 -1.45
C VAL A 6 2.22 11.54 -1.17
N LYS A 7 1.63 10.97 -2.20
CA LYS A 7 0.37 10.25 -2.05
C LYS A 7 0.64 8.78 -1.82
N VAL A 8 -0.07 8.21 -0.86
CA VAL A 8 -0.04 6.76 -0.59
C VAL A 8 -1.48 6.28 -0.63
N LEU A 9 -1.71 5.26 -1.44
CA LEU A 9 -3.03 4.66 -1.54
C LEU A 9 -3.15 3.49 -0.58
N VAL A 10 -4.28 3.39 0.11
CA VAL A 10 -4.61 2.21 0.91
C VAL A 10 -5.88 1.60 0.39
N PHE A 11 -5.80 0.32 0.04
CA PHE A 11 -6.92 -0.45 -0.49
C PHE A 11 -7.32 -1.57 0.48
N SER A 12 -8.56 -1.58 0.87
CA SER A 12 -9.22 -2.69 1.54
C SER A 12 -10.72 -2.48 1.41
N ASP A 13 -11.48 -3.56 1.34
CA ASP A 13 -12.93 -3.46 1.37
C ASP A 13 -13.45 -3.26 2.80
N ASP A 14 -12.57 -3.28 3.80
CA ASP A 14 -12.90 -3.06 5.20
C ASP A 14 -12.41 -1.67 5.63
N SER A 15 -13.36 -0.77 5.90
CA SER A 15 -13.03 0.60 6.30
C SER A 15 -12.27 0.66 7.62
N HIS A 16 -12.51 -0.28 8.53
CA HIS A 16 -11.78 -0.35 9.80
C HIS A 16 -10.30 -0.66 9.54
N LYS A 17 -10.03 -1.54 8.61
CA LYS A 17 -8.66 -1.90 8.25
C LYS A 17 -7.94 -0.72 7.60
N ARG A 18 -8.61 -0.01 6.68
CA ARG A 18 -8.02 1.19 6.08
C ARG A 18 -7.67 2.23 7.13
N ARG A 19 -8.61 2.46 8.07
CA ARG A 19 -8.39 3.43 9.15
C ARG A 19 -7.25 3.01 10.06
N ALA A 20 -7.16 1.71 10.38
CA ALA A 20 -6.07 1.20 11.22
C ALA A 20 -4.71 1.43 10.57
N VAL A 21 -4.61 1.23 9.27
CA VAL A 21 -3.37 1.48 8.52
C VAL A 21 -3.01 2.97 8.57
N MET A 22 -3.96 3.83 8.24
CA MET A 22 -3.72 5.27 8.22
C MET A 22 -3.35 5.81 9.61
N ASN A 23 -4.05 5.36 10.64
CA ASN A 23 -3.76 5.79 12.00
C ASN A 23 -2.44 5.22 12.51
N GLY A 24 -2.12 4.00 12.12
CA GLY A 24 -0.87 3.36 12.54
C GLY A 24 0.37 4.05 11.98
N ILE A 25 0.29 4.54 10.76
CA ILE A 25 1.40 5.24 10.11
C ILE A 25 1.36 6.74 10.39
N GLY A 26 0.16 7.31 10.36
CA GLY A 26 -0.03 8.75 10.56
C GLY A 26 0.30 9.55 9.31
N LEU A 27 0.70 10.79 9.51
CA LEU A 27 0.99 11.71 8.41
C LEU A 27 2.44 11.60 7.91
N ARG A 28 3.29 10.87 8.63
CA ARG A 28 4.69 10.63 8.26
C ARG A 28 5.09 9.26 8.75
N ALA A 29 5.69 8.48 7.88
CA ALA A 29 6.14 7.15 8.30
C ALA A 29 7.40 7.24 9.16
N SER A 30 8.24 8.25 8.93
CA SER A 30 9.44 8.49 9.70
C SER A 30 9.83 9.97 9.56
N LYS A 31 10.74 10.43 10.42
CA LYS A 31 11.21 11.81 10.38
C LYS A 31 11.81 12.21 9.05
N ASP A 32 12.48 11.26 8.39
CA ASP A 32 13.19 11.52 7.14
C ASP A 32 12.40 11.17 5.89
N THR A 33 11.12 10.79 6.05
CA THR A 33 10.25 10.49 4.90
C THR A 33 9.26 11.63 4.69
N PRO A 34 8.76 11.78 3.45
CA PRO A 34 7.82 12.87 3.16
C PRO A 34 6.51 12.73 3.92
N ARG A 35 5.83 13.84 4.06
CA ARG A 35 4.47 13.84 4.58
C ARG A 35 3.57 13.07 3.62
N ILE A 36 2.64 12.31 4.17
CA ILE A 36 1.74 11.45 3.39
C ILE A 36 0.38 12.12 3.22
N GLU A 37 -0.08 12.14 1.98
CA GLU A 37 -1.44 12.48 1.64
C GLU A 37 -2.14 11.16 1.31
N TRP A 38 -3.06 10.74 2.18
CA TRP A 38 -3.72 9.44 2.05
C TRP A 38 -4.84 9.46 1.03
N VAL A 39 -4.91 8.41 0.23
CA VAL A 39 -6.01 8.16 -0.70
C VAL A 39 -6.54 6.76 -0.39
N GLU A 40 -7.85 6.64 -0.22
CA GLU A 40 -8.48 5.36 0.12
C GLU A 40 -9.19 4.79 -1.10
N ALA A 41 -9.15 3.47 -1.23
CA ALA A 41 -9.95 2.76 -2.22
C ALA A 41 -10.60 1.57 -1.53
N ALA A 42 -11.89 1.40 -1.75
CA ALA A 42 -12.65 0.28 -1.17
C ALA A 42 -12.84 -0.86 -2.16
N THR A 43 -12.52 -0.63 -3.43
CA THR A 43 -12.71 -1.59 -4.51
C THR A 43 -11.50 -1.63 -5.42
N ALA A 44 -11.34 -2.76 -6.12
CA ALA A 44 -10.30 -2.88 -7.14
C ALA A 44 -10.46 -1.83 -8.24
N PHE A 45 -11.68 -1.53 -8.63
CA PHE A 45 -11.96 -0.49 -9.61
C PHE A 45 -11.45 0.87 -9.10
N GLY A 46 -11.70 1.16 -7.82
CA GLY A 46 -11.22 2.40 -7.20
C GLY A 46 -9.70 2.53 -7.23
N VAL A 47 -8.98 1.41 -7.05
CA VAL A 47 -7.52 1.41 -7.15
C VAL A 47 -7.08 1.78 -8.57
N ARG A 48 -7.66 1.13 -9.57
CA ARG A 48 -7.30 1.37 -10.96
C ARG A 48 -7.59 2.82 -11.36
N ASP A 49 -8.74 3.31 -10.96
CA ASP A 49 -9.15 4.68 -11.26
C ASP A 49 -8.19 5.69 -10.62
N ALA A 50 -7.83 5.48 -9.36
CA ALA A 50 -6.92 6.37 -8.65
C ALA A 50 -5.51 6.36 -9.27
N VAL A 51 -4.99 5.17 -9.60
CA VAL A 51 -3.65 5.04 -10.19
C VAL A 51 -3.60 5.69 -11.57
N ASP A 52 -4.69 5.64 -12.32
CA ASP A 52 -4.75 6.31 -13.62
C ASP A 52 -4.79 7.84 -13.50
N ALA A 53 -5.41 8.34 -12.43
CA ALA A 53 -5.64 9.77 -12.24
C ALA A 53 -4.53 10.50 -11.50
N GLN A 54 -3.73 9.79 -10.69
CA GLN A 54 -2.77 10.40 -9.76
C GLN A 54 -1.49 9.58 -9.69
N ASP A 55 -0.41 10.23 -9.27
CA ASP A 55 0.86 9.56 -9.01
C ASP A 55 0.97 9.19 -7.53
N PHE A 56 1.41 7.98 -7.25
CA PHE A 56 1.56 7.48 -5.89
C PHE A 56 3.00 7.11 -5.60
N ALA A 57 3.44 7.36 -4.37
CA ALA A 57 4.76 6.92 -3.90
C ALA A 57 4.73 5.47 -3.46
N ALA A 58 3.56 4.98 -3.04
CA ALA A 58 3.38 3.60 -2.62
C ALA A 58 1.91 3.23 -2.67
N LEU A 59 1.65 1.94 -2.84
CA LEU A 59 0.31 1.36 -2.77
C LEU A 59 0.31 0.33 -1.64
N ILE A 60 -0.63 0.45 -0.71
CA ILE A 60 -0.81 -0.54 0.35
C ILE A 60 -2.08 -1.31 0.00
N LEU A 61 -1.94 -2.58 -0.32
CA LEU A 61 -3.01 -3.38 -0.88
C LEU A 61 -3.35 -4.56 0.03
N ASP A 62 -4.62 -4.66 0.41
CA ASP A 62 -5.14 -5.77 1.23
C ASP A 62 -5.30 -7.00 0.34
N ALA A 63 -4.47 -8.01 0.58
CA ALA A 63 -4.52 -9.26 -0.17
C ALA A 63 -5.80 -10.06 0.14
N GLU A 64 -6.47 -9.73 1.25
CA GLU A 64 -7.63 -10.48 1.74
C GLU A 64 -8.98 -9.85 1.38
N ALA A 65 -8.99 -8.80 0.56
CA ALA A 65 -10.25 -8.18 0.15
C ALA A 65 -11.13 -9.21 -0.57
N LYS A 66 -12.43 -9.15 -0.30
CA LYS A 66 -13.33 -10.27 -0.62
C LYS A 66 -13.61 -10.46 -2.10
N LYS A 67 -13.89 -9.38 -2.83
CA LYS A 67 -14.26 -9.50 -4.24
C LYS A 67 -13.05 -9.67 -5.13
N GLU A 68 -12.08 -8.79 -4.96
CA GLU A 68 -10.82 -8.89 -5.69
C GLU A 68 -9.72 -8.46 -4.73
N GLY A 69 -8.84 -9.38 -4.38
CA GLY A 69 -7.76 -9.12 -3.45
C GLY A 69 -6.63 -8.32 -4.05
N GLY A 70 -5.79 -7.78 -3.17
CA GLY A 70 -4.68 -6.93 -3.58
C GLY A 70 -3.70 -7.57 -4.54
N MET A 71 -3.51 -8.89 -4.46
CA MET A 71 -2.59 -9.59 -5.36
C MET A 71 -3.09 -9.58 -6.79
N SER A 72 -4.39 -9.79 -6.98
CA SER A 72 -5.00 -9.71 -8.30
C SER A 72 -4.93 -8.31 -8.87
N VAL A 73 -5.19 -7.31 -8.03
CA VAL A 73 -5.09 -5.90 -8.42
C VAL A 73 -3.66 -5.56 -8.86
N ALA A 74 -2.68 -6.00 -8.07
CA ALA A 74 -1.26 -5.72 -8.36
C ALA A 74 -0.85 -6.35 -9.69
N GLN A 75 -1.27 -7.59 -9.92
CA GLN A 75 -0.95 -8.30 -11.14
C GLN A 75 -1.55 -7.59 -12.36
N ASP A 76 -2.79 -7.15 -12.23
CA ASP A 76 -3.47 -6.41 -13.30
C ASP A 76 -2.74 -5.09 -13.61
N LEU A 77 -2.32 -4.36 -12.58
CA LEU A 77 -1.59 -3.11 -12.77
C LEU A 77 -0.26 -3.35 -13.50
N ARG A 78 0.43 -4.42 -13.15
CA ARG A 78 1.72 -4.76 -13.77
C ARG A 78 1.56 -5.18 -15.22
N GLU A 79 0.43 -5.79 -15.57
CA GLU A 79 0.17 -6.21 -16.95
C GLU A 79 -0.28 -5.05 -17.84
N THR A 80 -0.91 -4.04 -17.25
CA THR A 80 -1.51 -2.95 -18.02
C THR A 80 -0.72 -1.66 -17.99
N ARG A 81 0.31 -1.56 -17.13
CA ARG A 81 1.10 -0.34 -16.94
C ARG A 81 2.58 -0.66 -16.99
N ASP A 82 3.35 0.25 -17.58
CA ASP A 82 4.81 0.14 -17.60
C ASP A 82 5.43 0.57 -16.27
N ASP A 83 4.76 1.48 -15.57
CA ASP A 83 5.29 2.08 -14.35
C ASP A 83 4.29 1.87 -13.22
N VAL A 84 4.64 1.01 -12.26
CA VAL A 84 3.80 0.70 -11.11
C VAL A 84 4.52 1.15 -9.85
N PRO A 85 3.86 1.93 -8.98
CA PRO A 85 4.48 2.32 -7.70
C PRO A 85 4.83 1.10 -6.85
N PRO A 86 5.75 1.25 -5.88
CA PRO A 86 6.04 0.17 -4.93
C PRO A 86 4.78 -0.30 -4.22
N ILE A 87 4.68 -1.60 -3.98
CA ILE A 87 3.50 -2.22 -3.40
C ILE A 87 3.84 -2.86 -2.07
N VAL A 88 3.05 -2.53 -1.04
CA VAL A 88 3.08 -3.19 0.26
C VAL A 88 1.80 -4.00 0.38
N PHE A 89 1.91 -5.31 0.53
CA PHE A 89 0.75 -6.16 0.75
C PHE A 89 0.46 -6.34 2.23
N LEU A 90 -0.83 -6.36 2.55
CA LEU A 90 -1.31 -6.78 3.87
C LEU A 90 -1.87 -8.19 3.70
N THR A 91 -1.30 -9.16 4.41
CA THR A 91 -1.74 -10.56 4.32
C THR A 91 -2.27 -11.04 5.66
N ALA A 92 -3.14 -12.05 5.62
CA ALA A 92 -3.72 -12.61 6.85
C ALA A 92 -2.70 -13.50 7.58
N ARG A 93 -1.80 -14.12 6.86
CA ARG A 93 -0.89 -15.13 7.44
C ARG A 93 0.53 -14.94 6.93
N PRO A 94 1.53 -15.13 7.82
CA PRO A 94 2.93 -15.03 7.40
C PRO A 94 3.31 -15.98 6.27
N GLN A 95 2.72 -17.17 6.23
CA GLN A 95 3.03 -18.16 5.20
C GLN A 95 2.56 -17.73 3.80
N ASP A 96 1.76 -16.68 3.69
CA ASP A 96 1.31 -16.17 2.39
C ASP A 96 2.31 -15.19 1.78
N GLU A 97 3.40 -14.90 2.49
CA GLU A 97 4.43 -13.95 2.04
C GLU A 97 4.98 -14.28 0.65
N TRP A 98 5.19 -15.56 0.37
CA TRP A 98 5.76 -15.97 -0.91
C TRP A 98 4.83 -15.63 -2.08
N LEU A 99 3.51 -15.71 -1.86
CA LEU A 99 2.54 -15.33 -2.88
C LEU A 99 2.61 -13.84 -3.18
N ALA A 100 2.74 -13.02 -2.13
CA ALA A 100 2.87 -11.58 -2.28
C ALA A 100 4.16 -11.22 -3.03
N THR A 101 5.25 -11.87 -2.69
CA THR A 101 6.53 -11.67 -3.37
C THR A 101 6.41 -12.04 -4.85
N TRP A 102 5.76 -13.16 -5.14
CA TRP A 102 5.52 -13.59 -6.51
C TRP A 102 4.69 -12.56 -7.28
N ALA A 103 3.74 -11.92 -6.61
CA ALA A 103 2.91 -10.87 -7.22
C ALA A 103 3.64 -9.52 -7.36
N GLY A 104 4.90 -9.44 -6.97
CA GLY A 104 5.72 -8.26 -7.17
C GLY A 104 5.74 -7.27 -6.03
N ALA A 105 5.54 -7.76 -4.80
CA ALA A 105 5.55 -6.90 -3.62
C ALA A 105 6.92 -6.31 -3.37
N SER A 106 6.95 -5.03 -2.96
CA SER A 106 8.15 -4.41 -2.40
C SER A 106 8.29 -4.79 -0.93
N ALA A 107 7.17 -5.04 -0.25
CA ALA A 107 7.16 -5.46 1.14
C ALA A 107 5.83 -6.13 1.47
N VAL A 108 5.81 -6.86 2.58
CA VAL A 108 4.63 -7.59 3.05
C VAL A 108 4.50 -7.39 4.56
N VAL A 109 3.29 -7.10 5.02
CA VAL A 109 2.98 -7.04 6.44
C VAL A 109 1.84 -8.00 6.72
N ALA A 110 2.08 -8.96 7.62
CA ALA A 110 1.08 -9.98 7.96
C ALA A 110 0.32 -9.60 9.23
N ASP A 111 -0.92 -10.10 9.35
CA ASP A 111 -1.70 -9.92 10.57
C ASP A 111 -1.09 -10.71 11.73
N PRO A 112 -1.24 -10.22 12.96
CA PRO A 112 -1.85 -8.96 13.34
C PRO A 112 -0.94 -7.79 12.98
N ILE A 113 -1.53 -6.72 12.46
CA ILE A 113 -0.76 -5.55 12.02
C ILE A 113 -0.21 -4.82 13.24
N ASP A 114 1.12 -4.77 13.33
CA ASP A 114 1.82 -3.99 14.35
C ASP A 114 2.10 -2.61 13.77
N PRO A 115 1.58 -1.53 14.39
CA PRO A 115 1.78 -0.18 13.86
C PRO A 115 3.25 0.21 13.70
N ILE A 116 4.12 -0.25 14.58
CA ILE A 116 5.54 0.06 14.50
C ILE A 116 6.17 -0.60 13.29
N ILE A 117 5.87 -1.89 13.09
CA ILE A 117 6.37 -2.64 11.93
C ILE A 117 5.82 -2.02 10.65
N LEU A 118 4.56 -1.66 10.65
CA LEU A 118 3.93 -1.03 9.48
C LEU A 118 4.59 0.30 9.13
N GLN A 119 4.84 1.15 10.14
CA GLN A 119 5.54 2.42 9.94
C GLN A 119 6.92 2.21 9.35
N GLU A 120 7.69 1.29 9.92
CA GLU A 120 9.05 1.01 9.46
C GLU A 120 9.06 0.48 8.05
N THR A 121 8.12 -0.40 7.74
CA THR A 121 8.01 -0.99 6.41
C THR A 121 7.71 0.06 5.36
N VAL A 122 6.73 0.92 5.64
CA VAL A 122 6.36 1.97 4.69
C VAL A 122 7.49 3.01 4.58
N ALA A 123 8.13 3.35 5.70
CA ALA A 123 9.27 4.27 5.66
C ALA A 123 10.39 3.74 4.76
N ASP A 124 10.70 2.45 4.88
CA ASP A 124 11.73 1.83 4.04
C ASP A 124 11.34 1.85 2.56
N VAL A 125 10.08 1.58 2.26
CA VAL A 125 9.59 1.63 0.88
C VAL A 125 9.69 3.04 0.32
N LEU A 126 9.33 4.05 1.10
CA LEU A 126 9.42 5.45 0.66
C LEU A 126 10.86 5.90 0.46
N ARG A 127 11.79 5.43 1.30
CA ARG A 127 13.22 5.73 1.14
C ARG A 127 13.81 5.05 -0.08
N GLY A 128 13.41 3.82 -0.31
CA GLY A 128 13.93 3.00 -1.40
C GLY A 128 13.19 3.14 -2.71
N ALA A 129 12.13 3.94 -2.75
CA ALA A 129 11.34 4.16 -3.95
C ALA A 129 12.10 5.09 -4.89
N LYS A 130 12.94 4.50 -5.70
CA LYS A 130 13.77 5.27 -6.63
C LYS A 130 13.33 5.06 -8.05
#